data_2086e44909bb96b2ac5f38f74444412a
#
_entry.id   2086e44909bb96b2ac5f38f74444412a
#
_cell.length_a   1.000
_cell.length_b   1.000
_cell.length_c   1.000
_cell.angle_alpha   90.00
_cell.angle_beta   90.00
_cell.angle_gamma   90.00
#
_symmetry.space_group_name_H-M   'P 1'
#
loop_
_entity.id
_entity.type
_entity.pdbx_description
1 polymer ?
#
loop_
_entity_poly.entity_id
_entity_poly.type
_entity_poly.pdbx_seq_one_letter_code
_entity_poly.pdbx_strand_id
1 'polypeptide(L)'
;MTAPCDWDIDPAALGVCPNWADLPEPVQAAALELAITFLWANTGRQYGPCPVTVRPAQDRYENPAYRAYPVWPGQDPAVTAPMPFLSGGVWRNCGCGARCCCRPKCAVALRGPVASVTEVLVNGQEVSPDAYRVDVTEGTYWLVRLDGTCWPTCQDFRDAKDAAEAFVVTYCVGRKIPEALAIATAILACEYAKGMTGGDCRLPAKMTRLSRQGVEVEVEPANPDEGLTGITEVDAVVRALNPSR
;
A
#
# COMPACT_ATOMS: atom_id res chain seq x y z
N MET A 1 -2.99 -11.96 -3.90
CA MET A 1 -3.06 -10.50 -3.74
C MET A 1 -3.60 -10.27 -2.34
N THR A 2 -2.88 -9.56 -1.49
CA THR A 2 -3.35 -9.25 -0.14
C THR A 2 -4.42 -8.17 -0.24
N ALA A 3 -5.61 -8.43 0.31
CA ALA A 3 -6.68 -7.44 0.46
C ALA A 3 -6.21 -6.26 1.34
N PRO A 4 -6.85 -5.08 1.27
CA PRO A 4 -6.56 -4.00 2.19
C PRO A 4 -6.87 -4.44 3.64
N CYS A 5 -6.06 -3.97 4.60
CA CYS A 5 -6.18 -4.42 5.98
C CYS A 5 -7.28 -3.68 6.76
N ASP A 6 -7.47 -2.42 6.43
CA ASP A 6 -8.40 -1.53 7.13
C ASP A 6 -9.20 -0.75 6.08
N TRP A 7 -10.34 -1.33 5.68
CA TRP A 7 -11.30 -0.69 4.79
C TRP A 7 -12.62 -0.57 5.53
N ASP A 8 -12.60 0.33 6.51
CA ASP A 8 -13.79 0.57 7.33
C ASP A 8 -14.81 1.42 6.55
N ILE A 9 -16.04 0.92 6.46
CA ILE A 9 -17.15 1.60 5.83
C ILE A 9 -18.18 1.87 6.91
N ASP A 10 -18.53 3.15 7.10
CA ASP A 10 -19.62 3.51 7.97
C ASP A 10 -20.91 2.78 7.51
N PRO A 11 -21.56 2.02 8.39
CA PRO A 11 -22.84 1.39 8.09
C PRO A 11 -23.89 2.35 7.50
N ALA A 12 -23.83 3.63 7.86
CA ALA A 12 -24.70 4.67 7.29
C ALA A 12 -24.47 4.83 5.77
N ALA A 13 -23.27 4.61 5.27
CA ALA A 13 -22.97 4.65 3.84
C ALA A 13 -23.70 3.53 3.07
N LEU A 14 -23.97 2.39 3.70
CA LEU A 14 -24.73 1.28 3.12
C LEU A 14 -26.24 1.59 2.96
N GLY A 15 -26.71 2.67 3.58
CA GLY A 15 -28.08 3.17 3.40
C GLY A 15 -28.42 3.58 1.96
N VAL A 16 -27.41 3.71 1.07
CA VAL A 16 -27.61 3.90 -0.38
C VAL A 16 -28.20 2.66 -1.06
N CYS A 17 -28.13 1.49 -0.40
CA CYS A 17 -28.67 0.23 -0.89
C CYS A 17 -30.01 -0.07 -0.23
N PRO A 18 -31.13 0.03 -0.94
CA PRO A 18 -32.42 -0.40 -0.41
C PRO A 18 -32.37 -1.87 0.00
N ASN A 19 -32.90 -2.18 1.18
CA ASN A 19 -32.99 -3.55 1.73
C ASN A 19 -31.61 -4.24 1.99
N TRP A 20 -30.51 -3.46 2.15
CA TRP A 20 -29.21 -4.05 2.48
C TRP A 20 -29.28 -4.92 3.75
N ALA A 21 -29.97 -4.43 4.78
CA ALA A 21 -30.12 -5.13 6.05
C ALA A 21 -30.93 -6.45 5.95
N ASP A 22 -31.76 -6.58 4.92
CA ASP A 22 -32.59 -7.78 4.70
C ASP A 22 -31.87 -8.87 3.93
N LEU A 23 -30.68 -8.58 3.39
CA LEU A 23 -29.86 -9.54 2.66
C LEU A 23 -29.21 -10.55 3.62
N PRO A 24 -29.03 -11.82 3.20
CA PRO A 24 -28.26 -12.78 3.98
C PRO A 24 -26.83 -12.28 4.24
N GLU A 25 -26.35 -12.43 5.47
CA GLU A 25 -25.01 -12.00 5.88
C GLU A 25 -23.89 -12.48 4.94
N PRO A 26 -23.87 -13.74 4.43
CA PRO A 26 -22.88 -14.19 3.46
C PRO A 26 -22.86 -13.40 2.16
N VAL A 27 -24.04 -12.93 1.71
CA VAL A 27 -24.19 -12.12 0.48
C VAL A 27 -23.65 -10.72 0.74
N GLN A 28 -23.98 -10.12 1.88
CA GLN A 28 -23.45 -8.81 2.28
C GLN A 28 -21.91 -8.83 2.33
N ALA A 29 -21.35 -9.82 3.02
CA ALA A 29 -19.90 -9.97 3.17
C ALA A 29 -19.20 -10.17 1.82
N ALA A 30 -19.71 -11.06 0.98
CA ALA A 30 -19.13 -11.31 -0.34
C ALA A 30 -19.23 -10.10 -1.27
N ALA A 31 -20.36 -9.40 -1.26
CA ALA A 31 -20.54 -8.19 -2.07
C ALA A 31 -19.61 -7.05 -1.64
N LEU A 32 -19.43 -6.86 -0.33
CA LEU A 32 -18.47 -5.89 0.20
C LEU A 32 -17.04 -6.25 -0.17
N GLU A 33 -16.63 -7.50 0.01
CA GLU A 33 -15.28 -7.97 -0.32
C GLU A 33 -14.95 -7.73 -1.80
N LEU A 34 -15.87 -8.03 -2.70
CA LEU A 34 -15.71 -7.80 -4.13
C LEU A 34 -15.58 -6.29 -4.44
N ALA A 35 -16.44 -5.45 -3.85
CA ALA A 35 -16.41 -4.01 -4.05
C ALA A 35 -15.10 -3.41 -3.54
N ILE A 36 -14.67 -3.78 -2.35
CA ILE A 36 -13.42 -3.35 -1.73
C ILE A 36 -12.23 -3.78 -2.59
N THR A 37 -12.17 -5.04 -2.99
CA THR A 37 -11.06 -5.58 -3.80
C THR A 37 -10.97 -4.85 -5.14
N PHE A 38 -12.10 -4.61 -5.79
CA PHE A 38 -12.15 -3.88 -7.05
C PHE A 38 -11.66 -2.45 -6.87
N LEU A 39 -12.21 -1.70 -5.93
CA LEU A 39 -11.85 -0.29 -5.72
C LEU A 39 -10.41 -0.13 -5.24
N TRP A 40 -9.95 -0.98 -4.34
CA TRP A 40 -8.56 -0.99 -3.91
C TRP A 40 -7.59 -1.19 -5.08
N ALA A 41 -7.86 -2.16 -5.96
CA ALA A 41 -7.04 -2.41 -7.14
C ALA A 41 -7.02 -1.20 -8.09
N ASN A 42 -8.18 -0.55 -8.27
CA ASN A 42 -8.37 0.51 -9.24
C ASN A 42 -7.96 1.91 -8.74
N THR A 43 -7.86 2.10 -7.43
CA THR A 43 -7.34 3.34 -6.81
C THR A 43 -5.85 3.29 -6.50
N GLY A 44 -5.09 2.41 -7.17
CA GLY A 44 -3.64 2.33 -7.05
C GLY A 44 -3.16 1.67 -5.75
N ARG A 45 -4.02 0.93 -5.04
CA ARG A 45 -3.71 0.22 -3.78
C ARG A 45 -3.16 1.14 -2.67
N GLN A 46 -3.62 2.40 -2.67
CA GLN A 46 -3.13 3.42 -1.73
C GLN A 46 -4.01 3.58 -0.49
N TYR A 47 -5.24 3.05 -0.52
CA TYR A 47 -6.23 3.21 0.54
C TYR A 47 -6.37 1.93 1.37
N GLY A 48 -6.86 2.09 2.61
CA GLY A 48 -6.94 1.01 3.57
C GLY A 48 -5.59 0.74 4.24
N PRO A 49 -5.25 1.46 5.33
CA PRO A 49 -3.95 1.34 5.99
C PRO A 49 -3.66 -0.07 6.45
N CYS A 50 -2.48 -0.59 6.11
CA CYS A 50 -2.01 -1.91 6.53
C CYS A 50 -0.78 -1.80 7.42
N PRO A 51 -0.74 -2.50 8.56
CA PRO A 51 0.44 -2.56 9.39
C PRO A 51 1.57 -3.32 8.67
N VAL A 52 2.74 -2.72 8.65
CA VAL A 52 3.96 -3.32 8.12
C VAL A 52 5.09 -3.15 9.12
N THR A 53 5.92 -4.17 9.24
CA THR A 53 7.14 -4.11 10.04
C THR A 53 8.33 -4.17 9.12
N VAL A 54 9.17 -3.15 9.19
CA VAL A 54 10.35 -3.02 8.35
C VAL A 54 11.61 -2.84 9.20
N ARG A 55 12.74 -3.17 8.61
CA ARG A 55 14.07 -2.85 9.13
C ARG A 55 14.67 -1.83 8.16
N PRO A 56 14.60 -0.52 8.47
CA PRO A 56 15.10 0.49 7.55
C PRO A 56 16.58 0.28 7.26
N ALA A 57 16.90 0.17 5.98
CA ALA A 57 18.27 0.07 5.50
C ALA A 57 18.71 1.41 4.91
N GLN A 58 20.01 1.62 4.89
CA GLN A 58 20.55 2.79 4.21
C GLN A 58 20.38 2.61 2.69
N ASP A 59 19.72 3.56 2.04
CA ASP A 59 19.66 3.57 0.59
C ASP A 59 21.02 3.98 0.01
N ARG A 60 21.48 3.22 -1.01
CA ARG A 60 22.74 3.49 -1.72
C ARG A 60 22.70 4.77 -2.54
N TYR A 61 21.53 5.11 -3.05
CA TYR A 61 21.37 6.21 -4.00
C TYR A 61 21.52 7.59 -3.37
N GLU A 62 21.38 7.70 -2.05
CA GLU A 62 21.54 8.97 -1.35
C GLU A 62 22.99 9.38 -1.06
N ASN A 63 23.99 8.53 -1.34
CA ASN A 63 25.37 8.91 -1.14
C ASN A 63 25.96 9.50 -2.43
N PRO A 64 26.16 10.84 -2.51
CA PRO A 64 26.72 11.49 -3.71
C PRO A 64 28.12 10.95 -4.08
N ALA A 65 28.84 10.35 -3.14
CA ALA A 65 30.12 9.72 -3.43
C ALA A 65 29.99 8.46 -4.31
N TYR A 66 28.81 7.81 -4.34
CA TYR A 66 28.57 6.68 -5.25
C TYR A 66 28.23 7.10 -6.68
N ARG A 67 27.76 8.32 -6.90
CA ARG A 67 27.52 8.86 -8.24
C ARG A 67 28.82 9.16 -9.01
N ALA A 68 29.94 9.22 -8.30
CA ALA A 68 31.24 9.64 -8.88
C ALA A 68 32.12 8.48 -9.38
N TYR A 69 31.72 7.22 -9.23
CA TYR A 69 32.49 6.10 -9.75
C TYR A 69 31.93 5.62 -11.08
N PRO A 70 32.76 5.54 -12.13
CA PRO A 70 32.34 4.93 -13.39
C PRO A 70 31.98 3.46 -13.12
N VAL A 71 30.74 3.12 -13.39
CA VAL A 71 30.29 1.73 -13.43
C VAL A 71 30.96 1.09 -14.64
N TRP A 72 31.71 0.01 -14.46
CA TRP A 72 32.30 -0.71 -15.59
C TRP A 72 31.17 -1.23 -16.49
N PRO A 73 31.32 -1.12 -17.83
CA PRO A 73 30.32 -1.64 -18.76
C PRO A 73 30.04 -3.11 -18.48
N GLY A 74 28.77 -3.46 -18.17
CA GLY A 74 28.33 -4.81 -17.88
C GLY A 74 28.10 -5.12 -16.41
N GLN A 75 28.32 -4.18 -15.48
CA GLN A 75 27.87 -4.32 -14.09
C GLN A 75 26.50 -3.67 -13.92
N ASP A 76 25.52 -4.49 -13.52
CA ASP A 76 24.21 -3.99 -13.09
C ASP A 76 24.40 -3.18 -11.78
N PRO A 77 24.09 -1.86 -11.76
CA PRO A 77 24.24 -1.04 -10.55
C PRO A 77 23.34 -1.52 -9.41
N ALA A 78 22.35 -2.37 -9.69
CA ALA A 78 21.44 -2.95 -8.70
C ALA A 78 22.03 -4.20 -8.01
N VAL A 79 23.04 -4.84 -8.59
CA VAL A 79 23.67 -6.02 -8.00
C VAL A 79 24.90 -5.60 -7.21
N THR A 80 24.67 -5.29 -5.97
CA THR A 80 25.78 -5.09 -5.04
C THR A 80 26.09 -6.40 -4.35
N ALA A 81 27.27 -6.93 -4.67
CA ALA A 81 27.83 -8.00 -3.87
C ALA A 81 27.90 -7.57 -2.40
N PRO A 82 27.38 -8.36 -1.47
CA PRO A 82 27.57 -8.10 -0.06
C PRO A 82 29.07 -8.07 0.23
N MET A 83 29.55 -6.96 0.80
CA MET A 83 30.95 -6.83 1.18
C MET A 83 31.04 -6.98 2.70
N PRO A 84 31.46 -8.14 3.19
CA PRO A 84 31.65 -8.36 4.61
C PRO A 84 32.82 -7.49 5.13
N PHE A 85 32.63 -6.91 6.31
CA PHE A 85 33.68 -6.20 7.02
C PHE A 85 33.80 -6.71 8.45
N LEU A 86 34.99 -6.64 9.01
CA LEU A 86 35.31 -7.08 10.37
C LEU A 86 35.12 -5.89 11.33
N SER A 87 34.21 -6.01 12.30
CA SER A 87 34.03 -5.02 13.35
C SER A 87 33.96 -5.71 14.71
N GLY A 88 34.86 -5.33 15.62
CA GLY A 88 34.89 -5.95 16.95
C GLY A 88 35.18 -7.46 16.95
N GLY A 89 35.90 -7.97 15.95
CA GLY A 89 36.16 -9.40 15.80
C GLY A 89 35.05 -10.22 15.17
N VAL A 90 33.94 -9.58 14.79
CA VAL A 90 32.78 -10.23 14.16
C VAL A 90 32.63 -9.76 12.72
N TRP A 91 32.44 -10.71 11.80
CA TRP A 91 32.12 -10.41 10.42
C TRP A 91 30.70 -9.85 10.32
N ARG A 92 30.58 -8.64 9.80
CA ARG A 92 29.30 -7.94 9.58
C ARG A 92 29.11 -7.65 8.11
N ASN A 93 27.85 -7.59 7.71
CA ASN A 93 27.45 -7.15 6.37
C ASN A 93 26.32 -6.14 6.52
N CYS A 94 26.61 -4.87 6.33
CA CYS A 94 25.62 -3.81 6.42
C CYS A 94 24.84 -3.58 5.11
N GLY A 95 25.03 -4.43 4.10
CA GLY A 95 24.41 -4.23 2.79
C GLY A 95 24.93 -2.99 2.02
N CYS A 96 25.79 -2.20 2.63
CA CYS A 96 26.47 -1.09 1.98
C CYS A 96 27.79 -1.61 1.44
N GLY A 97 28.04 -1.62 0.16
CA GLY A 97 29.31 -2.05 -0.43
C GLY A 97 30.54 -1.48 0.30
N ALA A 98 31.74 -1.76 -0.17
CA ALA A 98 33.05 -1.55 0.46
C ALA A 98 33.33 -0.21 1.16
N ARG A 99 32.43 0.74 1.09
CA ARG A 99 32.51 2.05 1.74
C ARG A 99 31.23 2.35 2.50
N CYS A 100 31.00 1.60 3.55
CA CYS A 100 29.98 1.96 4.53
C CYS A 100 30.38 3.28 5.18
N CYS A 101 29.93 4.40 4.63
CA CYS A 101 29.90 5.67 5.35
C CYS A 101 28.75 5.57 6.36
N CYS A 102 28.99 4.86 7.46
CA CYS A 102 28.07 4.79 8.59
C CYS A 102 28.04 6.17 9.28
N ARG A 103 27.62 7.20 8.55
CA ARG A 103 27.30 8.47 9.19
C ARG A 103 25.95 8.29 9.87
N PRO A 104 25.84 8.69 11.13
CA PRO A 104 24.56 8.71 11.81
C PRO A 104 23.53 9.45 10.96
N LYS A 105 22.42 8.82 10.64
CA LYS A 105 21.32 9.46 9.94
C LYS A 105 20.21 9.78 10.94
N CYS A 106 19.90 11.05 11.06
CA CYS A 106 18.82 11.48 11.93
C CYS A 106 17.45 11.35 11.24
N ALA A 107 17.42 10.96 9.96
CA ALA A 107 16.22 10.66 9.19
C ALA A 107 16.42 9.40 8.34
N VAL A 108 15.39 8.55 8.25
CA VAL A 108 15.34 7.37 7.38
C VAL A 108 14.06 7.40 6.56
N ALA A 109 14.15 6.97 5.30
CA ALA A 109 13.00 6.90 4.42
C ALA A 109 12.12 5.70 4.77
N LEU A 110 10.82 5.92 4.81
CA LEU A 110 9.78 4.90 4.90
C LEU A 110 9.02 4.82 3.58
N ARG A 111 8.56 3.63 3.24
CA ARG A 111 7.67 3.45 2.08
C ARG A 111 6.32 4.07 2.40
N GLY A 112 5.94 5.09 1.65
CA GLY A 112 4.66 5.76 1.81
C GLY A 112 3.52 5.18 0.96
N PRO A 113 2.33 5.72 1.16
CA PRO A 113 1.99 6.73 2.16
C PRO A 113 1.99 6.18 3.58
N VAL A 114 2.52 6.91 4.55
CA VAL A 114 2.54 6.53 5.97
C VAL A 114 1.32 7.16 6.66
N ALA A 115 0.45 6.31 7.21
CA ALA A 115 -0.72 6.77 7.96
C ALA A 115 -0.40 7.05 9.43
N SER A 116 0.34 6.16 10.08
CA SER A 116 0.77 6.28 11.48
C SER A 116 1.98 5.37 11.73
N VAL A 117 2.81 5.75 12.69
CA VAL A 117 3.86 4.86 13.23
C VAL A 117 3.34 4.26 14.52
N THR A 118 3.38 2.93 14.62
CA THR A 118 2.85 2.20 15.77
C THR A 118 3.95 1.96 16.80
N GLU A 119 5.14 1.57 16.34
CA GLU A 119 6.25 1.20 17.20
C GLU A 119 7.59 1.44 16.52
N VAL A 120 8.55 1.90 17.25
CA VAL A 120 9.95 1.99 16.81
C VAL A 120 10.84 1.34 17.87
N LEU A 121 11.56 0.29 17.48
CA LEU A 121 12.51 -0.41 18.34
C LEU A 121 13.94 -0.15 17.88
N VAL A 122 14.80 0.20 18.82
CA VAL A 122 16.24 0.32 18.61
C VAL A 122 16.94 -0.51 19.67
N ASN A 123 17.72 -1.50 19.26
CA ASN A 123 18.39 -2.43 20.16
C ASN A 123 17.43 -3.13 21.13
N GLY A 124 16.23 -3.48 20.64
CA GLY A 124 15.19 -4.11 21.45
C GLY A 124 14.47 -3.19 22.44
N GLN A 125 14.80 -1.90 22.45
CA GLN A 125 14.13 -0.90 23.30
C GLN A 125 13.20 -0.02 22.48
N GLU A 126 12.02 0.21 22.99
CA GLU A 126 11.05 1.11 22.37
C GLU A 126 11.51 2.57 22.48
N VAL A 127 11.44 3.27 21.35
CA VAL A 127 11.70 4.69 21.27
C VAL A 127 10.40 5.45 21.51
N SER A 128 10.43 6.39 22.48
CA SER A 128 9.24 7.22 22.76
C SER A 128 8.70 7.88 21.51
N PRO A 129 7.38 7.90 21.31
CA PRO A 129 6.75 8.62 20.19
C PRO A 129 7.13 10.11 20.10
N ASP A 130 7.44 10.74 21.24
CA ASP A 130 7.87 12.14 21.29
C ASP A 130 9.31 12.36 20.78
N ALA A 131 10.09 11.30 20.67
CA ALA A 131 11.48 11.34 20.22
C ALA A 131 11.65 11.27 18.70
N TYR A 132 10.55 11.15 17.95
CA TYR A 132 10.57 11.12 16.49
C TYR A 132 9.30 11.72 15.88
N ARG A 133 9.34 12.02 14.60
CA ARG A 133 8.18 12.40 13.80
C ARG A 133 8.31 11.88 12.37
N VAL A 134 7.20 11.88 11.64
CA VAL A 134 7.19 11.61 10.21
C VAL A 134 7.05 12.92 9.44
N ASP A 135 8.05 13.25 8.64
CA ASP A 135 8.03 14.39 7.73
C ASP A 135 7.80 13.91 6.30
N VAL A 136 7.12 14.73 5.49
CA VAL A 136 6.92 14.44 4.07
C VAL A 136 7.62 15.51 3.24
N THR A 137 8.57 15.09 2.42
CA THR A 137 9.30 15.98 1.51
C THR A 137 9.33 15.34 0.12
N GLU A 138 8.84 16.06 -0.87
CA GLU A 138 8.80 15.62 -2.28
C GLU A 138 8.17 14.21 -2.46
N GLY A 139 7.12 13.91 -1.68
CA GLY A 139 6.44 12.62 -1.73
C GLY A 139 7.14 11.48 -1.00
N THR A 140 8.32 11.72 -0.42
CA THR A 140 9.03 10.76 0.43
C THR A 140 8.69 10.99 1.88
N TYR A 141 8.42 9.91 2.60
CA TYR A 141 8.12 9.91 4.04
C TYR A 141 9.40 9.64 4.82
N TRP A 142 9.75 10.55 5.71
CA TRP A 142 10.98 10.49 6.50
C TRP A 142 10.65 10.31 7.98
N LEU A 143 11.17 9.25 8.59
CA LEU A 143 11.15 9.11 10.06
C LEU A 143 12.34 9.87 10.62
N VAL A 144 12.08 11.00 11.26
CA VAL A 144 13.09 11.96 11.75
C VAL A 144 13.24 11.83 13.25
N ARG A 145 14.49 11.74 13.75
CA ARG A 145 14.80 11.72 15.17
C ARG A 145 14.85 13.14 15.72
N LEU A 146 14.28 13.37 16.91
CA LEU A 146 14.14 14.70 17.55
C LEU A 146 14.96 14.89 18.80
N ASP A 147 15.39 13.80 19.45
CA ASP A 147 16.09 13.82 20.76
C ASP A 147 17.61 14.10 20.65
N GLY A 148 18.07 14.56 19.51
CA GLY A 148 19.51 14.84 19.25
C GLY A 148 20.35 13.58 18.99
N THR A 149 19.76 12.39 19.02
CA THR A 149 20.38 11.14 18.60
C THR A 149 20.05 10.82 17.15
N CYS A 150 20.67 9.79 16.59
CA CYS A 150 20.39 9.36 15.23
C CYS A 150 20.05 7.88 15.18
N TRP A 151 19.44 7.46 14.07
CA TRP A 151 19.06 6.07 13.84
C TRP A 151 20.29 5.20 13.61
N PRO A 152 20.25 3.91 14.01
CA PRO A 152 21.29 2.95 13.69
C PRO A 152 21.53 2.87 12.18
N THR A 153 22.78 2.86 11.77
CA THR A 153 23.14 2.88 10.34
C THR A 153 23.47 1.51 9.80
N CYS A 154 23.86 0.59 10.68
CA CYS A 154 24.24 -0.77 10.30
C CYS A 154 23.41 -1.77 11.09
N GLN A 155 22.81 -2.73 10.40
CA GLN A 155 22.07 -3.84 10.98
C GLN A 155 22.53 -5.14 10.33
N ASP A 156 22.57 -6.23 11.09
CA ASP A 156 22.67 -7.56 10.50
C ASP A 156 21.26 -8.08 10.21
N PHE A 157 20.93 -8.19 8.92
CA PHE A 157 19.60 -8.68 8.50
C PHE A 157 19.41 -10.19 8.71
N ARG A 158 20.47 -10.92 9.08
CA ARG A 158 20.38 -12.34 9.45
C ARG A 158 19.81 -12.51 10.86
N ASP A 159 19.97 -11.51 11.72
CA ASP A 159 19.40 -11.52 13.05
C ASP A 159 17.88 -11.44 12.98
N ALA A 160 17.21 -12.00 13.98
CA ALA A 160 15.78 -11.89 14.12
C ALA A 160 15.34 -10.40 14.29
N LYS A 161 14.09 -10.10 14.00
CA LYS A 161 13.56 -8.72 14.10
C LYS A 161 13.59 -8.17 15.53
N ASP A 162 13.55 -9.05 16.51
CA ASP A 162 13.58 -8.79 17.95
C ASP A 162 14.99 -8.86 18.56
N ALA A 163 16.03 -9.02 17.73
CA ALA A 163 17.40 -9.06 18.20
C ALA A 163 17.83 -7.73 18.82
N ALA A 164 18.74 -7.82 19.79
CA ALA A 164 19.20 -6.68 20.59
C ALA A 164 19.88 -5.57 19.76
N GLU A 165 20.37 -5.87 18.55
CA GLU A 165 21.01 -4.88 17.66
C GLU A 165 20.13 -4.50 16.47
N ALA A 166 18.83 -4.81 16.50
CA ALA A 166 17.92 -4.50 15.41
C ALA A 166 17.36 -3.08 15.52
N PHE A 167 17.19 -2.44 14.37
CA PHE A 167 16.36 -1.25 14.21
C PHE A 167 15.11 -1.63 13.44
N VAL A 168 13.97 -1.56 14.10
CA VAL A 168 12.68 -2.04 13.58
C VAL A 168 11.67 -0.91 13.66
N VAL A 169 10.89 -0.74 12.61
CA VAL A 169 9.79 0.23 12.57
C VAL A 169 8.53 -0.50 12.16
N THR A 170 7.51 -0.46 13.01
CA THR A 170 6.16 -0.94 12.71
C THR A 170 5.26 0.28 12.47
N TYR A 171 4.67 0.34 11.28
CA TYR A 171 3.85 1.47 10.88
C TYR A 171 2.75 1.05 9.91
N CYS A 172 1.72 1.86 9.75
CA CYS A 172 0.64 1.62 8.79
C CYS A 172 0.93 2.31 7.46
N VAL A 173 0.97 1.51 6.39
CA VAL A 173 1.09 1.99 5.01
C VAL A 173 -0.29 2.07 4.38
N GLY A 174 -0.64 3.21 3.85
CA GLY A 174 -1.92 3.47 3.20
C GLY A 174 -2.51 4.81 3.63
N ARG A 175 -3.48 5.28 2.85
CA ARG A 175 -4.25 6.48 3.17
C ARG A 175 -5.58 6.09 3.81
N LYS A 176 -6.09 6.94 4.68
CA LYS A 176 -7.45 6.81 5.17
C LYS A 176 -8.42 6.88 3.99
N ILE A 177 -9.48 6.10 4.05
CA ILE A 177 -10.52 6.06 3.02
C ILE A 177 -11.29 7.38 3.05
N PRO A 178 -11.33 8.16 1.96
CA PRO A 178 -12.17 9.34 1.88
C PRO A 178 -13.65 8.94 1.78
N GLU A 179 -14.53 9.80 2.26
CA GLU A 179 -15.97 9.57 2.28
C GLU A 179 -16.53 9.21 0.89
N ALA A 180 -16.08 9.90 -0.16
CA ALA A 180 -16.49 9.59 -1.54
C ALA A 180 -16.16 8.14 -1.94
N LEU A 181 -15.01 7.61 -1.49
CA LEU A 181 -14.61 6.22 -1.77
C LEU A 181 -15.45 5.24 -0.94
N ALA A 182 -15.80 5.58 0.31
CA ALA A 182 -16.70 4.78 1.14
C ALA A 182 -18.09 4.66 0.49
N ILE A 183 -18.65 5.78 0.01
CA ILE A 183 -19.93 5.80 -0.71
C ILE A 183 -19.84 4.99 -2.01
N ALA A 184 -18.79 5.16 -2.80
CA ALA A 184 -18.57 4.38 -4.02
C ALA A 184 -18.50 2.87 -3.73
N THR A 185 -17.87 2.48 -2.60
CA THR A 185 -17.81 1.09 -2.16
C THR A 185 -19.22 0.57 -1.84
N ALA A 186 -20.02 1.33 -1.12
CA ALA A 186 -21.38 0.95 -0.78
C ALA A 186 -22.28 0.80 -2.02
N ILE A 187 -22.19 1.73 -2.98
CA ILE A 187 -22.91 1.64 -4.26
C ILE A 187 -22.51 0.36 -5.01
N LEU A 188 -21.22 0.12 -5.14
CA LEU A 188 -20.73 -1.05 -5.87
C LEU A 188 -21.08 -2.37 -5.17
N ALA A 189 -20.99 -2.42 -3.85
CA ALA A 189 -21.43 -3.58 -3.06
C ALA A 189 -22.93 -3.87 -3.25
N CYS A 190 -23.76 -2.82 -3.30
CA CYS A 190 -25.19 -2.96 -3.59
C CYS A 190 -25.43 -3.62 -4.94
N GLU A 191 -24.73 -3.20 -5.98
CA GLU A 191 -24.89 -3.77 -7.32
C GLU A 191 -24.39 -5.23 -7.38
N TYR A 192 -23.29 -5.56 -6.70
CA TYR A 192 -22.85 -6.97 -6.57
C TYR A 192 -23.88 -7.82 -5.83
N ALA A 193 -24.45 -7.32 -4.74
CA ALA A 193 -25.47 -8.04 -3.97
C ALA A 193 -26.73 -8.30 -4.80
N LYS A 194 -27.18 -7.31 -5.58
CA LYS A 194 -28.29 -7.50 -6.53
C LYS A 194 -27.98 -8.58 -7.57
N GLY A 195 -26.77 -8.55 -8.16
CA GLY A 195 -26.34 -9.58 -9.10
C GLY A 195 -26.33 -10.99 -8.50
N MET A 196 -25.91 -11.13 -7.23
CA MET A 196 -25.89 -12.41 -6.53
C MET A 196 -27.27 -12.94 -6.18
N THR A 197 -28.23 -12.06 -5.95
CA THR A 197 -29.61 -12.43 -5.58
C THR A 197 -30.57 -12.51 -6.77
N GLY A 198 -30.07 -12.32 -8.01
CA GLY A 198 -30.89 -12.34 -9.23
C GLY A 198 -31.72 -11.08 -9.42
N GLY A 199 -31.39 -9.99 -8.72
CA GLY A 199 -31.99 -8.68 -8.92
C GLY A 199 -31.45 -7.94 -10.14
N ASP A 200 -32.13 -6.87 -10.51
CA ASP A 200 -31.69 -5.99 -11.60
C ASP A 200 -30.49 -5.13 -11.15
N CYS A 201 -29.29 -5.46 -11.64
CA CYS A 201 -28.06 -4.75 -11.33
C CYS A 201 -27.57 -3.91 -12.50
N ARG A 202 -26.94 -2.76 -12.19
CA ARG A 202 -26.38 -1.82 -13.19
C ARG A 202 -25.02 -2.26 -13.74
N LEU A 203 -24.41 -3.33 -13.19
CA LEU A 203 -23.14 -3.84 -13.69
C LEU A 203 -23.34 -4.39 -15.11
N PRO A 204 -22.42 -4.10 -16.05
CA PRO A 204 -22.53 -4.58 -17.42
C PRO A 204 -22.55 -6.09 -17.44
N ALA A 205 -23.65 -6.66 -17.89
CA ALA A 205 -23.74 -8.07 -18.16
C ALA A 205 -22.77 -8.39 -19.32
N LYS A 206 -21.95 -9.43 -19.18
CA LYS A 206 -21.07 -9.93 -20.25
C LYS A 206 -21.86 -10.58 -21.40
N MET A 207 -23.00 -10.03 -21.80
CA MET A 207 -23.76 -10.51 -22.93
C MET A 207 -23.40 -9.67 -24.15
N THR A 208 -22.50 -10.18 -24.97
CA THR A 208 -22.10 -9.54 -26.23
C THR A 208 -23.11 -9.71 -27.35
N ARG A 209 -24.03 -10.67 -27.25
CA ARG A 209 -25.01 -10.92 -28.32
C ARG A 209 -26.21 -11.70 -27.83
N LEU A 210 -27.40 -11.15 -27.93
CA LEU A 210 -28.67 -11.84 -27.71
C LEU A 210 -29.44 -11.89 -29.03
N SER A 211 -29.65 -13.08 -29.58
CA SER A 211 -30.53 -13.32 -30.72
C SER A 211 -31.78 -14.06 -30.24
N ARG A 212 -32.93 -13.44 -30.36
CA ARG A 212 -34.21 -14.07 -30.08
C ARG A 212 -35.25 -13.66 -31.16
N GLN A 213 -35.78 -14.67 -31.83
CA GLN A 213 -36.86 -14.48 -32.84
C GLN A 213 -36.55 -13.46 -33.96
N GLY A 214 -35.31 -13.41 -34.41
CA GLY A 214 -34.90 -12.52 -35.51
C GLY A 214 -34.57 -11.07 -35.07
N VAL A 215 -34.64 -10.79 -33.77
CA VAL A 215 -34.16 -9.53 -33.23
C VAL A 215 -32.76 -9.81 -32.64
N GLU A 216 -31.76 -9.16 -33.19
CA GLU A 216 -30.37 -9.23 -32.71
C GLU A 216 -30.11 -7.93 -31.94
N VAL A 217 -29.88 -8.06 -30.64
CA VAL A 217 -29.50 -6.95 -29.76
C VAL A 217 -28.03 -7.14 -29.44
N GLU A 218 -27.20 -6.26 -29.96
CA GLU A 218 -25.81 -6.15 -29.59
C GLU A 218 -25.71 -5.14 -28.44
N VAL A 219 -25.37 -5.64 -27.25
CA VAL A 219 -25.07 -4.79 -26.11
C VAL A 219 -23.56 -4.58 -26.12
N GLU A 220 -23.12 -3.39 -26.49
CA GLU A 220 -21.71 -3.01 -26.29
C GLU A 220 -21.42 -3.06 -24.78
N PRO A 221 -20.53 -3.95 -24.32
CA PRO A 221 -20.11 -3.91 -22.94
C PRO A 221 -19.43 -2.56 -22.71
N ALA A 222 -19.83 -1.86 -21.66
CA ALA A 222 -19.06 -0.73 -21.17
C ALA A 222 -17.61 -1.19 -21.07
N ASN A 223 -16.70 -0.52 -21.77
CA ASN A 223 -15.37 -0.97 -22.17
C ASN A 223 -14.61 -1.63 -20.99
N PRO A 224 -14.52 -2.96 -20.90
CA PRO A 224 -13.86 -3.62 -19.78
C PRO A 224 -12.34 -3.39 -19.77
N ASP A 225 -11.79 -2.88 -20.87
CA ASP A 225 -10.35 -2.59 -21.00
C ASP A 225 -9.93 -1.37 -20.17
N GLU A 226 -10.88 -0.51 -19.76
CA GLU A 226 -10.59 0.62 -18.89
C GLU A 226 -10.66 0.26 -17.38
N GLY A 227 -11.05 -0.96 -17.02
CA GLY A 227 -11.16 -1.41 -15.64
C GLY A 227 -12.14 -0.59 -14.80
N LEU A 228 -13.20 -0.09 -15.43
CA LEU A 228 -14.26 0.68 -14.84
C LEU A 228 -15.51 -0.19 -14.68
N THR A 229 -16.41 0.25 -13.79
CA THR A 229 -17.63 -0.51 -13.45
C THR A 229 -18.79 -0.24 -14.40
N GLY A 230 -18.75 0.85 -15.17
CA GLY A 230 -19.88 1.38 -15.91
C GLY A 230 -20.89 2.14 -15.05
N ILE A 231 -20.65 2.24 -13.75
CA ILE A 231 -21.44 3.04 -12.82
C ILE A 231 -20.79 4.41 -12.71
N THR A 232 -21.41 5.43 -13.27
CA THR A 232 -20.82 6.77 -13.44
C THR A 232 -20.28 7.34 -12.14
N GLU A 233 -21.00 7.18 -11.02
CA GLU A 233 -20.63 7.70 -9.70
C GLU A 233 -19.38 7.00 -9.16
N VAL A 234 -19.27 5.69 -9.32
CA VAL A 234 -18.11 4.89 -8.89
C VAL A 234 -16.90 5.22 -9.75
N ASP A 235 -17.09 5.25 -11.07
CA ASP A 235 -16.01 5.50 -12.03
C ASP A 235 -15.44 6.91 -11.91
N ALA A 236 -16.28 7.90 -11.59
CA ALA A 236 -15.82 9.26 -11.31
C ALA A 236 -14.91 9.32 -10.09
N VAL A 237 -15.22 8.59 -9.02
CA VAL A 237 -14.39 8.51 -7.82
C VAL A 237 -13.06 7.80 -8.13
N VAL A 238 -13.09 6.70 -8.87
CA VAL A 238 -11.86 5.98 -9.27
C VAL A 238 -10.93 6.89 -10.08
N ARG A 239 -11.46 7.62 -11.09
CA ARG A 239 -10.67 8.57 -11.89
C ARG A 239 -10.11 9.73 -11.07
N ALA A 240 -10.89 10.26 -10.13
CA ALA A 240 -10.44 11.34 -9.26
C ALA A 240 -9.30 10.91 -8.32
N LEU A 241 -9.31 9.67 -7.85
CA LEU A 241 -8.33 9.15 -6.91
C LEU A 241 -7.11 8.51 -7.59
N ASN A 242 -7.22 8.13 -8.85
CA ASN A 242 -6.13 7.57 -9.65
C ASN A 242 -6.12 8.17 -11.06
N PRO A 243 -5.67 9.44 -11.20
CA PRO A 243 -5.70 10.16 -12.47
C PRO A 243 -4.70 9.62 -13.51
N SER A 244 -3.77 8.77 -13.11
CA SER A 244 -2.79 8.15 -14.01
C SER A 244 -3.31 6.88 -14.70
N ARG A 245 -4.59 6.58 -14.54
CA ARG A 245 -5.26 5.44 -15.13
C ARG A 245 -6.08 5.82 -16.35
#